data_291064bfa4f5ad2034fbddef8e78c68c
#
_entry.id   291064bfa4f5ad2034fbddef8e78c68c
#
_cell.length_a   1.000
_cell.length_b   1.000
_cell.length_c   1.000
_cell.angle_alpha   90.00
_cell.angle_beta   90.00
_cell.angle_gamma   90.00
#
_symmetry.space_group_name_H-M   'P 1'
#
loop_
_entity.id
_entity.type
_entity.pdbx_description
1 polymer ?
#
loop_
_entity_poly.entity_id
_entity_poly.type
_entity_poly.pdbx_seq_one_letter_code
_entity_poly.pdbx_strand_id
1 'polypeptide(L)'
;IIGAITAIILTGIHSIGSFTALRFIQGFFGAAPVVLSGALLRDLFSKDQLSRVMSTITLVFMIAPLVAPVIGGYIVKFFHWHMIFYVIGAMGFLAALLVFFIIPETHKQENRIPLRLNIIARNFMMLSKQKEVLGYMAAASFGFGGLFAFVTAGSIVYIGIYGIPVDQFGYFFMINIAIMTAASYLNGKFVLKLGAETMLRIGIAVQFISGIWLFLTALFDFGFWSMAIGVAFFVGQNPLISSNATASILEKFPTMAGTANSLMGSVRFGVGAVMGSLVASFKMETAAPMLYTMTACVFISALSYYFL
;
A
#
# COMPACT_ATOMS: atom_id res chain seq x y z
N ILE A 1 7.38 11.76 16.40
CA ILE A 1 8.70 12.28 16.81
C ILE A 1 9.80 11.31 16.36
N ILE A 2 9.80 10.02 16.79
CA ILE A 2 10.87 9.05 16.45
C ILE A 2 11.05 8.94 14.93
N GLY A 3 9.97 8.86 14.15
CA GLY A 3 10.03 8.83 12.69
C GLY A 3 10.67 10.09 12.06
N ALA A 4 10.47 11.26 12.66
CA ALA A 4 11.11 12.52 12.21
C ALA A 4 12.60 12.54 12.55
N ILE A 5 12.96 12.11 13.76
CA ILE A 5 14.35 12.06 14.20
C ILE A 5 15.13 11.05 13.33
N THR A 6 14.59 9.86 13.09
CA THR A 6 15.22 8.84 12.24
C THR A 6 15.39 9.32 10.79
N ALA A 7 14.45 10.13 10.26
CA ALA A 7 14.61 10.72 8.94
C ALA A 7 15.84 11.64 8.87
N ILE A 8 16.06 12.47 9.88
CA ILE A 8 17.22 13.38 9.94
C ILE A 8 18.53 12.56 10.11
N ILE A 9 18.53 11.55 11.00
CA ILE A 9 19.72 10.71 11.22
C ILE A 9 20.11 9.97 9.93
N LEU A 10 19.15 9.54 9.10
CA LEU A 10 19.41 8.86 7.84
C LEU A 10 20.28 9.67 6.88
N THR A 11 20.28 11.00 6.96
CA THR A 11 21.10 11.86 6.10
C THR A 11 22.60 11.78 6.40
N GLY A 12 22.99 11.37 7.61
CA GLY A 12 24.39 11.22 8.02
C GLY A 12 24.92 9.77 7.96
N ILE A 13 24.11 8.80 7.48
CA ILE A 13 24.50 7.39 7.46
C ILE A 13 25.14 7.02 6.13
N HIS A 14 26.32 6.41 6.19
CA HIS A 14 27.08 5.93 5.03
C HIS A 14 27.03 4.41 4.86
N SER A 15 26.58 3.66 5.87
CA SER A 15 26.46 2.20 5.83
C SER A 15 25.06 1.76 5.40
N ILE A 16 24.94 0.92 4.38
CA ILE A 16 23.66 0.36 3.90
C ILE A 16 22.93 -0.39 5.02
N GLY A 17 23.64 -1.17 5.85
CA GLY A 17 23.04 -1.91 6.96
C GLY A 17 22.41 -1.00 8.01
N SER A 18 23.13 0.06 8.42
CA SER A 18 22.61 1.05 9.38
C SER A 18 21.45 1.85 8.78
N PHE A 19 21.52 2.18 7.49
CA PHE A 19 20.46 2.85 6.76
C PHE A 19 19.18 2.00 6.76
N THR A 20 19.29 0.71 6.43
CA THR A 20 18.15 -0.23 6.41
C THR A 20 17.54 -0.40 7.80
N ALA A 21 18.37 -0.54 8.84
CA ALA A 21 17.90 -0.65 10.22
C ALA A 21 17.14 0.60 10.67
N LEU A 22 17.63 1.80 10.36
CA LEU A 22 16.93 3.04 10.68
C LEU A 22 15.63 3.20 9.88
N ARG A 23 15.60 2.77 8.63
CA ARG A 23 14.36 2.74 7.83
C ARG A 23 13.31 1.77 8.40
N PHE A 24 13.77 0.62 8.93
CA PHE A 24 12.87 -0.28 9.65
C PHE A 24 12.27 0.39 10.90
N ILE A 25 13.11 1.03 11.72
CA ILE A 25 12.67 1.78 12.91
C ILE A 25 11.69 2.91 12.49
N GLN A 26 12.02 3.67 11.47
CA GLN A 26 11.16 4.74 10.95
C GLN A 26 9.79 4.21 10.52
N GLY A 27 9.76 3.10 9.77
CA GLY A 27 8.52 2.46 9.34
C GLY A 27 7.68 1.93 10.50
N PHE A 28 8.32 1.28 11.48
CA PHE A 28 7.66 0.75 12.66
C PHE A 28 6.93 1.84 13.46
N PHE A 29 7.64 2.93 13.76
CA PHE A 29 7.03 4.05 14.48
C PHE A 29 6.10 4.90 13.61
N GLY A 30 6.28 4.91 12.28
CA GLY A 30 5.41 5.57 11.32
C GLY A 30 4.03 4.93 11.18
N ALA A 31 3.88 3.66 11.53
CA ALA A 31 2.59 2.97 11.51
C ALA A 31 1.64 3.44 12.63
N ALA A 32 2.18 3.87 13.78
CA ALA A 32 1.38 4.24 14.95
C ALA A 32 0.38 5.40 14.68
N PRO A 33 0.75 6.53 14.05
CA PRO A 33 -0.20 7.60 13.73
C PRO A 33 -1.36 7.14 12.85
N VAL A 34 -1.11 6.25 11.89
CA VAL A 34 -2.14 5.73 10.98
C VAL A 34 -3.19 4.92 11.74
N VAL A 35 -2.75 4.06 12.68
CA VAL A 35 -3.66 3.24 13.50
C VAL A 35 -4.42 4.11 14.50
N LEU A 36 -3.74 5.04 15.16
CA LEU A 36 -4.33 5.89 16.20
C LEU A 36 -5.28 6.95 15.65
N SER A 37 -5.07 7.42 14.42
CA SER A 37 -5.92 8.45 13.80
C SER A 37 -7.39 8.02 13.74
N GLY A 38 -7.68 6.77 13.38
CA GLY A 38 -9.05 6.26 13.31
C GLY A 38 -9.75 6.23 14.66
N ALA A 39 -9.04 5.90 15.74
CA ALA A 39 -9.57 5.94 17.10
C ALA A 39 -9.81 7.38 17.57
N LEU A 40 -8.83 8.24 17.39
CA LEU A 40 -8.89 9.65 17.74
C LEU A 40 -10.07 10.37 17.07
N LEU A 41 -10.27 10.14 15.78
CA LEU A 41 -11.37 10.74 15.03
C LEU A 41 -12.74 10.29 15.56
N ARG A 42 -12.86 9.02 15.91
CA ARG A 42 -14.09 8.50 16.51
C ARG A 42 -14.38 9.12 17.88
N ASP A 43 -13.34 9.45 18.65
CA ASP A 43 -13.48 10.03 19.98
C ASP A 43 -13.79 11.53 19.94
N LEU A 44 -13.34 12.23 18.88
CA LEU A 44 -13.50 13.69 18.75
C LEU A 44 -14.74 14.13 17.98
N PHE A 45 -15.26 13.28 17.07
CA PHE A 45 -16.32 13.69 16.14
C PHE A 45 -17.60 12.86 16.32
N SER A 46 -18.76 13.50 16.21
CA SER A 46 -20.05 12.82 16.10
C SER A 46 -20.10 12.00 14.80
N LYS A 47 -21.03 11.03 14.71
CA LYS A 47 -21.14 10.10 13.58
C LYS A 47 -21.17 10.82 12.21
N ASP A 48 -21.94 11.91 12.10
CA ASP A 48 -22.08 12.65 10.85
C ASP A 48 -20.84 13.48 10.52
N GLN A 49 -20.24 14.11 11.53
CA GLN A 49 -18.97 14.82 11.40
C GLN A 49 -17.82 13.89 11.03
N LEU A 50 -17.77 12.70 11.66
CA LEU A 50 -16.79 11.67 11.38
C LEU A 50 -16.82 11.26 9.91
N SER A 51 -18.01 11.03 9.35
CA SER A 51 -18.16 10.68 7.92
C SER A 51 -17.57 11.75 7.01
N ARG A 52 -17.84 13.02 7.29
CA ARG A 52 -17.29 14.15 6.52
C ARG A 52 -15.78 14.26 6.62
N VAL A 53 -15.23 14.12 7.83
CA VAL A 53 -13.78 14.19 8.08
C VAL A 53 -13.07 13.01 7.41
N MET A 54 -13.63 11.79 7.52
CA MET A 54 -13.08 10.60 6.87
C MET A 54 -13.05 10.75 5.34
N SER A 55 -14.07 11.36 4.74
CA SER A 55 -14.06 11.64 3.30
C SER A 55 -12.93 12.59 2.91
N THR A 56 -12.68 13.63 3.71
CA THR A 56 -11.56 14.56 3.48
C THR A 56 -10.21 13.87 3.61
N ILE A 57 -10.03 13.02 4.63
CA ILE A 57 -8.81 12.23 4.83
C ILE A 57 -8.59 11.29 3.64
N THR A 58 -9.64 10.64 3.16
CA THR A 58 -9.55 9.77 1.98
C THR A 58 -9.07 10.53 0.75
N LEU A 59 -9.55 11.76 0.52
CA LEU A 59 -9.06 12.61 -0.57
C LEU A 59 -7.56 12.91 -0.42
N VAL A 60 -7.10 13.23 0.78
CA VAL A 60 -5.66 13.46 1.04
C VAL A 60 -4.85 12.19 0.77
N PHE A 61 -5.32 11.02 1.21
CA PHE A 61 -4.66 9.74 0.94
C PHE A 61 -4.62 9.40 -0.55
N MET A 62 -5.57 9.87 -1.35
CA MET A 62 -5.55 9.69 -2.81
C MET A 62 -4.57 10.66 -3.48
N ILE A 63 -4.50 11.90 -3.03
CA ILE A 63 -3.65 12.94 -3.63
C ILE A 63 -2.17 12.77 -3.25
N ALA A 64 -1.87 12.38 -2.01
CA ALA A 64 -0.50 12.30 -1.52
C ALA A 64 0.40 11.37 -2.34
N PRO A 65 0.01 10.13 -2.68
CA PRO A 65 0.81 9.25 -3.55
C PRO A 65 0.93 9.77 -4.99
N LEU A 66 -0.01 10.60 -5.46
CA LEU A 66 0.04 11.24 -6.77
C LEU A 66 1.15 12.29 -6.85
N VAL A 67 1.24 13.10 -5.81
CA VAL A 67 2.12 14.27 -5.77
C VAL A 67 3.53 13.92 -5.27
N ALA A 68 3.64 12.98 -4.33
CA ALA A 68 4.90 12.64 -3.67
C ALA A 68 6.02 12.19 -4.64
N PRO A 69 5.80 11.30 -5.62
CA PRO A 69 6.86 10.89 -6.55
C PRO A 69 7.31 12.03 -7.47
N VAL A 70 6.37 12.91 -7.85
CA VAL A 70 6.68 14.10 -8.68
C VAL A 70 7.56 15.07 -7.89
N ILE A 71 7.14 15.42 -6.66
CA ILE A 71 7.93 16.28 -5.77
C ILE A 71 9.30 15.64 -5.51
N GLY A 72 9.34 14.33 -5.21
CA GLY A 72 10.58 13.60 -4.99
C GLY A 72 11.52 13.67 -6.19
N GLY A 73 11.01 13.47 -7.41
CA GLY A 73 11.78 13.59 -8.65
C GLY A 73 12.38 14.99 -8.85
N TYR A 74 11.60 16.05 -8.60
CA TYR A 74 12.10 17.42 -8.68
C TYR A 74 13.11 17.75 -7.57
N ILE A 75 12.92 17.26 -6.35
CA ILE A 75 13.91 17.42 -5.27
C ILE A 75 15.25 16.81 -5.68
N VAL A 76 15.25 15.58 -6.21
CA VAL A 76 16.49 14.90 -6.63
C VAL A 76 17.12 15.58 -7.86
N LYS A 77 16.32 16.18 -8.73
CA LYS A 77 16.81 16.93 -9.89
C LYS A 77 17.58 18.21 -9.51
N PHE A 78 17.09 18.97 -8.53
CA PHE A 78 17.64 20.29 -8.17
C PHE A 78 18.50 20.26 -6.92
N PHE A 79 18.34 19.25 -6.07
CA PHE A 79 19.02 19.12 -4.79
C PHE A 79 19.59 17.72 -4.63
N HIS A 80 20.39 17.52 -3.59
CA HIS A 80 20.88 16.20 -3.23
C HIS A 80 19.75 15.33 -2.63
N TRP A 81 19.79 14.00 -2.84
CA TRP A 81 18.76 13.08 -2.37
C TRP A 81 18.47 13.16 -0.85
N HIS A 82 19.44 13.56 -0.05
CA HIS A 82 19.26 13.80 1.39
C HIS A 82 18.15 14.82 1.69
N MET A 83 17.90 15.77 0.78
CA MET A 83 16.84 16.76 0.98
C MET A 83 15.46 16.12 1.16
N ILE A 84 15.21 14.96 0.54
CA ILE A 84 13.96 14.21 0.74
C ILE A 84 13.77 13.86 2.22
N PHE A 85 14.84 13.42 2.90
CA PHE A 85 14.78 13.05 4.31
C PHE A 85 14.64 14.27 5.24
N TYR A 86 15.26 15.40 4.89
CA TYR A 86 15.03 16.64 5.61
C TYR A 86 13.58 17.10 5.51
N VAL A 87 12.97 17.03 4.32
CA VAL A 87 11.55 17.35 4.12
C VAL A 87 10.65 16.41 4.93
N ILE A 88 10.89 15.11 4.88
CA ILE A 88 10.15 14.11 5.67
C ILE A 88 10.31 14.38 7.17
N GLY A 89 11.52 14.65 7.63
CA GLY A 89 11.82 14.98 9.02
C GLY A 89 11.10 16.26 9.49
N ALA A 90 11.16 17.32 8.69
CA ALA A 90 10.48 18.58 8.98
C ALA A 90 8.95 18.42 9.04
N MET A 91 8.36 17.71 8.07
CA MET A 91 6.92 17.41 8.08
C MET A 91 6.51 16.57 9.29
N GLY A 92 7.31 15.54 9.63
CA GLY A 92 7.05 14.69 10.80
C GLY A 92 7.17 15.45 12.12
N PHE A 93 8.12 16.39 12.21
CA PHE A 93 8.29 17.24 13.38
C PHE A 93 7.15 18.27 13.50
N LEU A 94 6.76 18.89 12.40
CA LEU A 94 5.60 19.79 12.35
C LEU A 94 4.31 19.06 12.77
N ALA A 95 4.07 17.85 12.24
CA ALA A 95 2.93 17.05 12.64
C ALA A 95 2.96 16.70 14.13
N ALA A 96 4.13 16.40 14.70
CA ALA A 96 4.28 16.13 16.11
C ALA A 96 3.97 17.35 16.98
N LEU A 97 4.40 18.54 16.57
CA LEU A 97 4.06 19.81 17.24
C LEU A 97 2.56 20.10 17.18
N LEU A 98 1.93 19.93 16.02
CA LEU A 98 0.49 20.12 15.86
C LEU A 98 -0.30 19.16 16.76
N VAL A 99 0.09 17.89 16.82
CA VAL A 99 -0.54 16.90 17.71
C VAL A 99 -0.36 17.31 19.16
N PHE A 100 0.84 17.73 19.57
CA PHE A 100 1.14 18.06 20.96
C PHE A 100 0.39 19.31 21.45
N PHE A 101 0.24 20.34 20.60
CA PHE A 101 -0.37 21.61 21.01
C PHE A 101 -1.87 21.70 20.72
N ILE A 102 -2.39 20.96 19.74
CA ILE A 102 -3.79 21.13 19.27
C ILE A 102 -4.68 19.98 19.71
N ILE A 103 -4.15 18.74 19.81
CA ILE A 103 -4.99 17.58 20.08
C ILE A 103 -5.05 17.31 21.60
N PRO A 104 -6.24 17.41 22.22
CA PRO A 104 -6.39 17.07 23.63
C PRO A 104 -6.31 15.56 23.85
N GLU A 105 -5.89 15.14 25.05
CA GLU A 105 -5.98 13.74 25.46
C GLU A 105 -7.45 13.32 25.55
N THR A 106 -7.86 12.39 24.67
CA THR A 106 -9.26 11.97 24.55
C THR A 106 -9.60 10.78 25.45
N HIS A 107 -8.59 10.02 25.89
CA HIS A 107 -8.82 8.77 26.62
C HIS A 107 -8.43 8.90 28.10
N LYS A 108 -9.45 9.01 28.98
CA LYS A 108 -9.22 9.04 30.43
C LYS A 108 -8.56 7.74 30.88
N GLN A 109 -7.63 7.83 31.86
CA GLN A 109 -6.89 6.67 32.38
C GLN A 109 -7.79 5.54 32.87
N GLU A 110 -8.97 5.88 33.41
CA GLU A 110 -9.97 4.95 33.95
C GLU A 110 -10.58 4.01 32.92
N ASN A 111 -10.56 4.41 31.63
CA ASN A 111 -11.15 3.66 30.52
C ASN A 111 -10.13 2.84 29.71
N ARG A 112 -8.89 2.76 30.16
CA ARG A 112 -7.83 2.01 29.46
C ARG A 112 -8.05 0.51 29.61
N ILE A 113 -8.41 -0.15 28.51
CA ILE A 113 -8.53 -1.61 28.46
C ILE A 113 -7.14 -2.22 28.34
N PRO A 114 -6.74 -3.15 29.21
CA PRO A 114 -5.45 -3.80 29.12
C PRO A 114 -5.33 -4.58 27.79
N LEU A 115 -4.18 -4.45 27.14
CA LEU A 115 -3.88 -5.15 25.89
C LEU A 115 -3.79 -6.66 26.15
N ARG A 116 -4.77 -7.43 25.68
CA ARG A 116 -4.81 -8.89 25.83
C ARG A 116 -4.33 -9.57 24.56
N LEU A 117 -3.01 -9.68 24.41
CA LEU A 117 -2.36 -10.29 23.23
C LEU A 117 -2.90 -11.70 22.93
N ASN A 118 -3.22 -12.48 23.96
CA ASN A 118 -3.79 -13.82 23.80
C ASN A 118 -5.14 -13.81 23.08
N ILE A 119 -5.98 -12.80 23.34
CA ILE A 119 -7.28 -12.66 22.66
C ILE A 119 -7.07 -12.29 21.19
N ILE A 120 -6.16 -11.36 20.92
CA ILE A 120 -5.82 -10.93 19.55
C ILE A 120 -5.27 -12.13 18.77
N ALA A 121 -4.30 -12.84 19.33
CA ALA A 121 -3.71 -14.02 18.69
C ALA A 121 -4.76 -15.12 18.43
N ARG A 122 -5.65 -15.38 19.39
CA ARG A 122 -6.73 -16.36 19.24
C ARG A 122 -7.70 -15.95 18.11
N ASN A 123 -8.08 -14.69 18.07
CA ASN A 123 -8.99 -14.17 17.03
C ASN A 123 -8.33 -14.20 15.64
N PHE A 124 -7.05 -13.87 15.54
CA PHE A 124 -6.27 -14.01 14.29
C PHE A 124 -6.23 -15.47 13.84
N MET A 125 -5.94 -16.40 14.74
CA MET A 125 -5.91 -17.82 14.45
C MET A 125 -7.28 -18.36 14.02
N MET A 126 -8.36 -17.88 14.64
CA MET A 126 -9.72 -18.28 14.28
C MET A 126 -10.09 -17.83 12.86
N LEU A 127 -9.79 -16.57 12.51
CA LEU A 127 -10.02 -16.05 11.16
C LEU A 127 -9.14 -16.76 10.11
N SER A 128 -7.88 -17.01 10.42
CA SER A 128 -6.94 -17.70 9.53
C SER A 128 -7.26 -19.18 9.30
N LYS A 129 -8.16 -19.79 10.04
CA LYS A 129 -8.65 -21.15 9.81
C LYS A 129 -9.81 -21.22 8.82
N GLN A 130 -10.43 -20.10 8.51
CA GLN A 130 -11.54 -20.02 7.56
C GLN A 130 -11.00 -19.94 6.14
N LYS A 131 -11.25 -20.97 5.32
CA LYS A 131 -10.74 -21.06 3.94
C LYS A 131 -11.11 -19.85 3.09
N GLU A 132 -12.36 -19.41 3.15
CA GLU A 132 -12.83 -18.26 2.39
C GLU A 132 -12.13 -16.96 2.81
N VAL A 133 -11.88 -16.77 4.12
CA VAL A 133 -11.11 -15.61 4.61
C VAL A 133 -9.69 -15.65 4.08
N LEU A 134 -9.06 -16.84 4.09
CA LEU A 134 -7.73 -17.03 3.50
C LEU A 134 -7.72 -16.71 2.01
N GLY A 135 -8.74 -17.16 1.26
CA GLY A 135 -8.87 -16.88 -0.17
C GLY A 135 -8.94 -15.37 -0.46
N TYR A 136 -9.84 -14.66 0.21
CA TYR A 136 -9.95 -13.20 0.07
C TYR A 136 -8.68 -12.46 0.51
N MET A 137 -8.11 -12.87 1.64
CA MET A 137 -6.87 -12.27 2.15
C MET A 137 -5.69 -12.49 1.22
N ALA A 138 -5.50 -13.72 0.74
CA ALA A 138 -4.41 -14.05 -0.16
C ALA A 138 -4.59 -13.32 -1.51
N ALA A 139 -5.80 -13.32 -2.08
CA ALA A 139 -6.09 -12.61 -3.32
C ALA A 139 -5.69 -11.13 -3.23
N ALA A 140 -6.17 -10.43 -2.21
CA ALA A 140 -5.84 -9.01 -2.02
C ALA A 140 -4.37 -8.78 -1.67
N SER A 141 -3.75 -9.68 -0.88
CA SER A 141 -2.38 -9.51 -0.42
C SER A 141 -1.35 -9.77 -1.53
N PHE A 142 -1.55 -10.77 -2.35
CA PHE A 142 -0.65 -11.04 -3.48
C PHE A 142 -0.83 -10.01 -4.60
N GLY A 143 -2.05 -9.55 -4.90
CA GLY A 143 -2.23 -8.40 -5.80
C GLY A 143 -1.44 -7.18 -5.35
N PHE A 144 -1.47 -6.88 -4.05
CA PHE A 144 -0.67 -5.82 -3.43
C PHE A 144 0.83 -6.13 -3.40
N GLY A 145 1.22 -7.41 -3.28
CA GLY A 145 2.61 -7.86 -3.42
C GLY A 145 3.21 -7.50 -4.78
N GLY A 146 2.45 -7.66 -5.86
CA GLY A 146 2.85 -7.23 -7.19
C GLY A 146 3.03 -5.71 -7.30
N LEU A 147 2.17 -4.91 -6.63
CA LEU A 147 2.39 -3.47 -6.52
C LEU A 147 3.72 -3.16 -5.81
N PHE A 148 4.05 -3.86 -4.72
CA PHE A 148 5.32 -3.65 -4.02
C PHE A 148 6.53 -4.08 -4.82
N ALA A 149 6.43 -5.12 -5.65
CA ALA A 149 7.46 -5.47 -6.62
C ALA A 149 7.72 -4.32 -7.59
N PHE A 150 6.66 -3.68 -8.12
CA PHE A 150 6.78 -2.47 -8.94
C PHE A 150 7.38 -1.29 -8.17
N VAL A 151 6.90 -0.99 -6.96
CA VAL A 151 7.41 0.14 -6.15
C VAL A 151 8.90 -0.03 -5.84
N THR A 152 9.36 -1.26 -5.58
CA THR A 152 10.75 -1.57 -5.25
C THR A 152 11.66 -1.50 -6.48
N ALA A 153 11.27 -2.10 -7.59
CA ALA A 153 12.11 -2.25 -8.78
C ALA A 153 11.85 -1.16 -9.84
N GLY A 154 10.73 -0.46 -9.76
CA GLY A 154 10.28 0.45 -10.81
C GLY A 154 11.28 1.56 -11.15
N SER A 155 11.92 2.18 -10.16
CA SER A 155 12.92 3.21 -10.43
C SER A 155 14.15 2.66 -11.17
N ILE A 156 14.60 1.46 -10.81
CA ILE A 156 15.72 0.80 -11.49
C ILE A 156 15.33 0.47 -12.94
N VAL A 157 14.11 -0.04 -13.15
CA VAL A 157 13.63 -0.42 -14.47
C VAL A 157 13.37 0.81 -15.35
N TYR A 158 12.60 1.78 -14.88
CA TYR A 158 12.22 2.94 -15.69
C TYR A 158 13.41 3.87 -15.97
N ILE A 159 14.18 4.19 -14.92
CA ILE A 159 15.29 5.14 -15.03
C ILE A 159 16.56 4.42 -15.49
N GLY A 160 16.93 3.32 -14.84
CA GLY A 160 18.21 2.64 -15.09
C GLY A 160 18.23 1.85 -16.39
N ILE A 161 17.15 1.14 -16.74
CA ILE A 161 17.11 0.27 -17.92
C ILE A 161 16.55 1.01 -19.13
N TYR A 162 15.40 1.69 -18.96
CA TYR A 162 14.76 2.39 -20.10
C TYR A 162 15.18 3.86 -20.25
N GLY A 163 16.04 4.38 -19.38
CA GLY A 163 16.61 5.73 -19.51
C GLY A 163 15.61 6.87 -19.29
N ILE A 164 14.48 6.63 -18.63
CA ILE A 164 13.50 7.67 -18.32
C ILE A 164 14.13 8.70 -17.36
N PRO A 165 14.06 10.00 -17.67
CA PRO A 165 14.55 11.04 -16.77
C PRO A 165 13.91 10.96 -15.38
N VAL A 166 14.72 11.19 -14.33
CA VAL A 166 14.29 11.07 -12.93
C VAL A 166 13.06 11.94 -12.62
N ASP A 167 13.02 13.15 -13.16
CA ASP A 167 11.91 14.10 -13.02
C ASP A 167 10.65 13.67 -13.78
N GLN A 168 10.76 12.80 -14.80
CA GLN A 168 9.63 12.27 -15.54
C GLN A 168 9.08 10.97 -14.95
N PHE A 169 9.86 10.24 -14.17
CA PHE A 169 9.43 9.00 -13.55
C PHE A 169 8.16 9.16 -12.70
N GLY A 170 8.03 10.29 -12.00
CA GLY A 170 6.85 10.62 -11.22
C GLY A 170 5.54 10.63 -12.02
N TYR A 171 5.56 10.98 -13.30
CA TYR A 171 4.36 11.01 -14.15
C TYR A 171 3.79 9.62 -14.42
N PHE A 172 4.63 8.58 -14.44
CA PHE A 172 4.14 7.19 -14.56
C PHE A 172 3.41 6.73 -13.31
N PHE A 173 3.83 7.19 -12.13
CA PHE A 173 3.04 6.99 -10.90
C PHE A 173 1.69 7.71 -10.96
N MET A 174 1.64 8.91 -11.54
CA MET A 174 0.37 9.62 -11.74
C MET A 174 -0.59 8.83 -12.64
N ILE A 175 -0.10 8.22 -13.72
CA ILE A 175 -0.91 7.36 -14.59
C ILE A 175 -1.46 6.16 -13.81
N ASN A 176 -0.61 5.49 -13.02
CA ASN A 176 -1.04 4.37 -12.18
C ASN A 176 -2.16 4.79 -11.23
N ILE A 177 -2.01 5.94 -10.56
CA ILE A 177 -3.01 6.45 -9.61
C ILE A 177 -4.28 6.90 -10.33
N ALA A 178 -4.19 7.47 -11.53
CA ALA A 178 -5.35 7.80 -12.32
C ALA A 178 -6.20 6.55 -12.63
N ILE A 179 -5.57 5.44 -13.00
CA ILE A 179 -6.26 4.15 -13.23
C ILE A 179 -6.81 3.58 -11.92
N MET A 180 -6.07 3.66 -10.80
CA MET A 180 -6.57 3.28 -9.47
C MET A 180 -7.82 4.09 -9.08
N THR A 181 -7.81 5.38 -9.36
CA THR A 181 -8.95 6.28 -9.09
C THR A 181 -10.15 5.94 -9.97
N ALA A 182 -9.92 5.71 -11.25
CA ALA A 182 -10.97 5.28 -12.19
C ALA A 182 -11.58 3.94 -11.76
N ALA A 183 -10.77 2.96 -11.39
CA ALA A 183 -11.23 1.66 -10.89
C ALA A 183 -12.04 1.81 -9.60
N SER A 184 -11.60 2.65 -8.66
CA SER A 184 -12.33 2.94 -7.41
C SER A 184 -13.67 3.64 -7.69
N TYR A 185 -13.69 4.58 -8.61
CA TYR A 185 -14.92 5.27 -9.03
C TYR A 185 -15.94 4.30 -9.65
N LEU A 186 -15.47 3.45 -10.58
CA LEU A 186 -16.30 2.41 -11.20
C LEU A 186 -16.82 1.41 -10.15
N ASN A 187 -15.97 1.02 -9.20
CA ASN A 187 -16.38 0.19 -8.07
C ASN A 187 -17.54 0.85 -7.30
N GLY A 188 -17.38 2.10 -6.88
CA GLY A 188 -18.43 2.82 -6.14
C GLY A 188 -19.75 2.91 -6.90
N LYS A 189 -19.69 3.06 -8.24
CA LYS A 189 -20.87 3.15 -9.10
C LYS A 189 -21.58 1.80 -9.28
N PHE A 190 -20.85 0.71 -9.39
CA PHE A 190 -21.40 -0.59 -9.79
C PHE A 190 -21.54 -1.59 -8.64
N VAL A 191 -20.83 -1.42 -7.51
CA VAL A 191 -20.85 -2.38 -6.40
C VAL A 191 -22.24 -2.58 -5.81
N LEU A 192 -23.06 -1.54 -5.75
CA LEU A 192 -24.46 -1.65 -5.27
C LEU A 192 -25.36 -2.46 -6.19
N LYS A 193 -25.03 -2.56 -7.48
CA LYS A 193 -25.80 -3.33 -8.47
C LYS A 193 -25.29 -4.75 -8.65
N LEU A 194 -23.96 -4.93 -8.65
CA LEU A 194 -23.31 -6.18 -8.99
C LEU A 194 -22.84 -6.98 -7.76
N GLY A 195 -22.79 -6.34 -6.60
CA GLY A 195 -22.26 -6.92 -5.37
C GLY A 195 -20.72 -6.89 -5.28
N ALA A 196 -20.22 -6.93 -4.05
CA ALA A 196 -18.78 -6.85 -3.76
C ALA A 196 -18.01 -8.04 -4.36
N GLU A 197 -18.57 -9.23 -4.32
CA GLU A 197 -17.92 -10.43 -4.85
C GLU A 197 -17.75 -10.39 -6.37
N THR A 198 -18.75 -9.93 -7.11
CA THR A 198 -18.64 -9.77 -8.56
C THR A 198 -17.60 -8.71 -8.94
N MET A 199 -17.57 -7.58 -8.21
CA MET A 199 -16.57 -6.54 -8.42
C MET A 199 -15.17 -7.05 -8.09
N LEU A 200 -15.02 -7.86 -7.06
CA LEU A 200 -13.75 -8.53 -6.73
C LEU A 200 -13.27 -9.44 -7.88
N ARG A 201 -14.16 -10.27 -8.42
CA ARG A 201 -13.86 -11.14 -9.57
C ARG A 201 -13.42 -10.35 -10.80
N ILE A 202 -14.10 -9.25 -11.10
CA ILE A 202 -13.72 -8.36 -12.20
C ILE A 202 -12.31 -7.78 -11.96
N GLY A 203 -12.03 -7.30 -10.75
CA GLY A 203 -10.71 -6.78 -10.40
C GLY A 203 -9.60 -7.81 -10.56
N ILE A 204 -9.80 -9.02 -10.05
CA ILE A 204 -8.85 -10.14 -10.19
C ILE A 204 -8.67 -10.51 -11.67
N ALA A 205 -9.75 -10.59 -12.45
CA ALA A 205 -9.68 -10.92 -13.87
C ALA A 205 -8.87 -9.89 -14.67
N VAL A 206 -9.13 -8.59 -14.47
CA VAL A 206 -8.38 -7.51 -15.14
C VAL A 206 -6.91 -7.53 -14.72
N GLN A 207 -6.64 -7.73 -13.41
CA GLN A 207 -5.27 -7.83 -12.92
C GLN A 207 -4.55 -9.06 -13.48
N PHE A 208 -5.25 -10.19 -13.63
CA PHE A 208 -4.71 -11.43 -14.20
C PHE A 208 -4.36 -11.27 -15.69
N ILE A 209 -5.26 -10.66 -16.46
CA ILE A 209 -5.00 -10.35 -17.88
C ILE A 209 -3.78 -9.42 -17.99
N SER A 210 -3.70 -8.40 -17.11
CA SER A 210 -2.53 -7.52 -17.06
C SER A 210 -1.24 -8.27 -16.70
N GLY A 211 -1.32 -9.26 -15.80
CA GLY A 211 -0.18 -10.10 -15.44
C GLY A 211 0.28 -10.98 -16.60
N ILE A 212 -0.64 -11.58 -17.35
CA ILE A 212 -0.30 -12.32 -18.58
C ILE A 212 0.36 -11.38 -19.61
N TRP A 213 -0.20 -10.18 -19.79
CA TRP A 213 0.38 -9.17 -20.67
C TRP A 213 1.82 -8.81 -20.27
N LEU A 214 2.09 -8.61 -18.98
CA LEU A 214 3.42 -8.33 -18.46
C LEU A 214 4.37 -9.52 -18.63
N PHE A 215 3.88 -10.76 -18.48
CA PHE A 215 4.66 -11.96 -18.76
C PHE A 215 5.10 -12.04 -20.23
N LEU A 216 4.16 -11.80 -21.15
CA LEU A 216 4.45 -11.79 -22.59
C LEU A 216 5.39 -10.62 -22.95
N THR A 217 5.22 -9.46 -22.32
CA THR A 217 6.13 -8.32 -22.51
C THR A 217 7.56 -8.65 -22.06
N ALA A 218 7.72 -9.39 -20.94
CA ALA A 218 9.03 -9.84 -20.49
C ALA A 218 9.64 -10.91 -21.39
N LEU A 219 8.82 -11.77 -21.97
CA LEU A 219 9.28 -12.90 -22.81
C LEU A 219 9.69 -12.44 -24.22
N PHE A 220 8.91 -11.52 -24.82
CA PHE A 220 9.08 -11.08 -26.21
C PHE A 220 9.65 -9.68 -26.36
N ASP A 221 9.97 -9.01 -25.24
CA ASP A 221 10.49 -7.64 -25.20
C ASP A 221 9.67 -6.64 -26.03
N PHE A 222 8.38 -6.53 -25.72
CA PHE A 222 7.48 -5.57 -26.41
C PHE A 222 7.78 -4.10 -26.10
N GLY A 223 8.85 -3.82 -25.34
CA GLY A 223 9.36 -2.50 -25.07
C GLY A 223 8.64 -1.75 -23.94
N PHE A 224 9.12 -0.54 -23.70
CA PHE A 224 8.74 0.31 -22.57
C PHE A 224 7.23 0.57 -22.45
N TRP A 225 6.58 1.00 -23.51
CA TRP A 225 5.16 1.39 -23.45
C TRP A 225 4.24 0.20 -23.16
N SER A 226 4.55 -0.97 -23.70
CA SER A 226 3.83 -2.20 -23.39
C SER A 226 3.91 -2.54 -21.91
N MET A 227 5.12 -2.44 -21.34
CA MET A 227 5.35 -2.61 -19.91
C MET A 227 4.60 -1.56 -19.08
N ALA A 228 4.73 -0.28 -19.40
CA ALA A 228 4.14 0.80 -18.62
C ALA A 228 2.60 0.70 -18.57
N ILE A 229 1.96 0.39 -19.69
CA ILE A 229 0.51 0.16 -19.78
C ILE A 229 0.11 -1.06 -18.95
N GLY A 230 0.80 -2.18 -19.10
CA GLY A 230 0.53 -3.40 -18.34
C GLY A 230 0.65 -3.19 -16.82
N VAL A 231 1.71 -2.49 -16.37
CA VAL A 231 1.92 -2.12 -14.97
C VAL A 231 0.77 -1.24 -14.47
N ALA A 232 0.36 -0.24 -15.26
CA ALA A 232 -0.68 0.69 -14.86
C ALA A 232 -2.05 -0.01 -14.66
N PHE A 233 -2.42 -0.92 -15.55
CA PHE A 233 -3.65 -1.72 -15.39
C PHE A 233 -3.53 -2.73 -14.25
N PHE A 234 -2.38 -3.36 -14.06
CA PHE A 234 -2.13 -4.28 -12.95
C PHE A 234 -2.27 -3.57 -11.60
N VAL A 235 -1.55 -2.46 -11.42
CA VAL A 235 -1.54 -1.67 -10.18
C VAL A 235 -2.92 -1.04 -9.95
N GLY A 236 -3.57 -0.60 -11.01
CA GLY A 236 -4.87 0.05 -11.00
C GLY A 236 -5.98 -0.75 -10.32
N GLN A 237 -5.91 -2.08 -10.32
CA GLN A 237 -6.95 -2.93 -9.73
C GLN A 237 -6.83 -3.10 -8.21
N ASN A 238 -5.71 -2.72 -7.60
CA ASN A 238 -5.49 -2.96 -6.17
C ASN A 238 -6.57 -2.38 -5.24
N PRO A 239 -7.08 -1.15 -5.41
CA PRO A 239 -8.16 -0.63 -4.57
C PRO A 239 -9.45 -1.42 -4.72
N LEU A 240 -9.80 -1.80 -5.94
CA LEU A 240 -11.02 -2.55 -6.26
C LEU A 240 -10.97 -3.94 -5.62
N ILE A 241 -9.86 -4.65 -5.74
CA ILE A 241 -9.67 -5.97 -5.13
C ILE A 241 -9.67 -5.85 -3.60
N SER A 242 -8.89 -4.92 -3.05
CA SER A 242 -8.72 -4.79 -1.60
C SER A 242 -10.03 -4.38 -0.89
N SER A 243 -10.78 -3.42 -1.44
CA SER A 243 -12.02 -2.95 -0.81
C SER A 243 -13.09 -4.04 -0.81
N ASN A 244 -13.28 -4.74 -1.94
CA ASN A 244 -14.30 -5.77 -2.04
C ASN A 244 -13.93 -7.04 -1.27
N ALA A 245 -12.67 -7.45 -1.26
CA ALA A 245 -12.20 -8.56 -0.41
C ALA A 245 -12.43 -8.24 1.07
N THR A 246 -12.10 -7.03 1.51
CA THR A 246 -12.34 -6.59 2.89
C THR A 246 -13.84 -6.58 3.20
N ALA A 247 -14.68 -6.04 2.32
CA ALA A 247 -16.13 -6.00 2.50
C ALA A 247 -16.71 -7.41 2.66
N SER A 248 -16.29 -8.35 1.80
CA SER A 248 -16.75 -9.76 1.86
C SER A 248 -16.35 -10.45 3.17
N ILE A 249 -15.16 -10.17 3.71
CA ILE A 249 -14.75 -10.70 5.02
C ILE A 249 -15.58 -10.08 6.15
N LEU A 250 -15.78 -8.75 6.12
CA LEU A 250 -16.53 -8.05 7.18
C LEU A 250 -18.01 -8.42 7.21
N GLU A 251 -18.61 -8.71 6.06
CA GLU A 251 -19.98 -9.20 5.96
C GLU A 251 -20.15 -10.55 6.69
N LYS A 252 -19.18 -11.45 6.55
CA LYS A 252 -19.21 -12.78 7.19
C LYS A 252 -18.84 -12.74 8.68
N PHE A 253 -18.05 -11.79 9.13
CA PHE A 253 -17.55 -11.68 10.51
C PHE A 253 -17.76 -10.27 11.10
N PRO A 254 -19.01 -9.80 11.21
CA PRO A 254 -19.31 -8.43 11.65
C PRO A 254 -18.85 -8.14 13.09
N THR A 255 -18.88 -9.13 13.97
CA THR A 255 -18.43 -9.01 15.38
C THR A 255 -16.92 -8.91 15.54
N MET A 256 -16.16 -9.26 14.49
CA MET A 256 -14.70 -9.27 14.48
C MET A 256 -14.10 -8.29 13.47
N ALA A 257 -14.87 -7.30 13.04
CA ALA A 257 -14.49 -6.37 11.95
C ALA A 257 -13.12 -5.70 12.18
N GLY A 258 -12.85 -5.21 13.39
CA GLY A 258 -11.56 -4.60 13.73
C GLY A 258 -10.39 -5.58 13.61
N THR A 259 -10.57 -6.80 14.12
CA THR A 259 -9.56 -7.86 14.04
C THR A 259 -9.32 -8.30 12.59
N ALA A 260 -10.40 -8.48 11.81
CA ALA A 260 -10.32 -8.87 10.41
C ALA A 260 -9.58 -7.82 9.58
N ASN A 261 -9.88 -6.53 9.78
CA ASN A 261 -9.21 -5.45 9.08
C ASN A 261 -7.72 -5.33 9.45
N SER A 262 -7.39 -5.51 10.74
CA SER A 262 -6.00 -5.51 11.20
C SER A 262 -5.21 -6.70 10.64
N LEU A 263 -5.80 -7.90 10.62
CA LEU A 263 -5.20 -9.09 10.05
C LEU A 263 -4.97 -8.92 8.54
N MET A 264 -5.98 -8.44 7.80
CA MET A 264 -5.88 -8.14 6.38
C MET A 264 -4.74 -7.16 6.08
N GLY A 265 -4.65 -6.08 6.86
CA GLY A 265 -3.57 -5.09 6.72
C GLY A 265 -2.20 -5.70 6.98
N SER A 266 -2.04 -6.46 8.06
CA SER A 266 -0.77 -7.10 8.42
C SER A 266 -0.30 -8.09 7.37
N VAL A 267 -1.19 -8.96 6.88
CA VAL A 267 -0.86 -9.95 5.84
C VAL A 267 -0.54 -9.26 4.52
N ARG A 268 -1.31 -8.25 4.14
CA ARG A 268 -1.11 -7.49 2.90
C ARG A 268 0.25 -6.79 2.86
N PHE A 269 0.62 -6.07 3.92
CA PHE A 269 1.94 -5.42 3.99
C PHE A 269 3.07 -6.43 4.16
N GLY A 270 2.84 -7.54 4.89
CA GLY A 270 3.80 -8.64 5.01
C GLY A 270 4.12 -9.27 3.66
N VAL A 271 3.10 -9.63 2.88
CA VAL A 271 3.29 -10.15 1.51
C VAL A 271 3.96 -9.10 0.63
N GLY A 272 3.56 -7.84 0.72
CA GLY A 272 4.21 -6.73 0.01
C GLY A 272 5.70 -6.65 0.31
N ALA A 273 6.10 -6.71 1.58
CA ALA A 273 7.49 -6.69 2.00
C ALA A 273 8.28 -7.90 1.47
N VAL A 274 7.70 -9.10 1.52
CA VAL A 274 8.33 -10.33 0.98
C VAL A 274 8.52 -10.24 -0.52
N MET A 275 7.50 -9.82 -1.27
CA MET A 275 7.59 -9.71 -2.74
C MET A 275 8.53 -8.57 -3.17
N GLY A 276 8.53 -7.44 -2.46
CA GLY A 276 9.51 -6.37 -2.66
C GLY A 276 10.95 -6.82 -2.39
N SER A 277 11.18 -7.55 -1.30
CA SER A 277 12.50 -8.10 -0.97
C SER A 277 12.94 -9.16 -1.99
N LEU A 278 12.01 -10.01 -2.43
CA LEU A 278 12.27 -11.02 -3.45
C LEU A 278 12.73 -10.36 -4.75
N VAL A 279 12.01 -9.37 -5.25
CA VAL A 279 12.39 -8.69 -6.48
C VAL A 279 13.72 -7.95 -6.35
N ALA A 280 14.00 -7.38 -5.18
CA ALA A 280 15.27 -6.69 -4.90
C ALA A 280 16.49 -7.64 -4.86
N SER A 281 16.29 -8.95 -4.63
CA SER A 281 17.37 -9.93 -4.60
C SER A 281 17.88 -10.34 -5.99
N PHE A 282 17.11 -10.02 -7.04
CA PHE A 282 17.51 -10.31 -8.43
C PHE A 282 18.45 -9.22 -8.97
N LYS A 283 19.40 -9.62 -9.84
CA LYS A 283 20.12 -8.66 -10.67
C LYS A 283 19.17 -8.02 -11.68
N MET A 284 19.06 -6.70 -11.64
CA MET A 284 18.19 -5.92 -12.52
C MET A 284 18.95 -5.49 -13.80
N GLU A 285 19.27 -6.44 -14.65
CA GLU A 285 19.84 -6.16 -15.99
C GLU A 285 18.74 -5.90 -17.03
N THR A 286 17.53 -6.41 -16.78
CA THR A 286 16.34 -6.24 -17.60
C THR A 286 15.11 -5.99 -16.73
N ALA A 287 13.98 -5.63 -17.33
CA ALA A 287 12.70 -5.49 -16.64
C ALA A 287 12.11 -6.85 -16.20
N ALA A 288 12.57 -7.97 -16.74
CA ALA A 288 11.98 -9.29 -16.56
C ALA A 288 11.79 -9.73 -15.10
N PRO A 289 12.75 -9.56 -14.16
CA PRO A 289 12.55 -9.96 -12.78
C PRO A 289 11.35 -9.27 -12.11
N MET A 290 11.15 -7.98 -12.37
CA MET A 290 10.01 -7.22 -11.89
C MET A 290 8.70 -7.77 -12.47
N LEU A 291 8.66 -7.95 -13.78
CA LEU A 291 7.46 -8.39 -14.51
C LEU A 291 7.07 -9.83 -14.14
N TYR A 292 8.04 -10.74 -14.02
CA TYR A 292 7.78 -12.11 -13.56
C TYR A 292 7.30 -12.17 -12.12
N THR A 293 7.84 -11.34 -11.22
CA THR A 293 7.38 -11.28 -9.83
C THR A 293 5.94 -10.78 -9.77
N MET A 294 5.60 -9.73 -10.52
CA MET A 294 4.22 -9.22 -10.63
C MET A 294 3.27 -10.29 -11.17
N THR A 295 3.69 -10.99 -12.22
CA THR A 295 2.92 -12.09 -12.82
C THR A 295 2.70 -13.21 -11.82
N ALA A 296 3.74 -13.68 -11.13
CA ALA A 296 3.62 -14.72 -10.11
C ALA A 296 2.64 -14.31 -8.99
N CYS A 297 2.70 -13.07 -8.56
CA CYS A 297 1.77 -12.53 -7.56
C CYS A 297 0.32 -12.65 -8.01
N VAL A 298 -0.01 -12.28 -9.24
CA VAL A 298 -1.42 -12.35 -9.69
C VAL A 298 -1.87 -13.77 -9.95
N PHE A 299 -0.99 -14.67 -10.37
CA PHE A 299 -1.32 -16.09 -10.46
C PHE A 299 -1.68 -16.67 -9.09
N ILE A 300 -0.87 -16.39 -8.06
CA ILE A 300 -1.17 -16.81 -6.69
C ILE A 300 -2.46 -16.15 -6.19
N SER A 301 -2.68 -14.86 -6.47
CA SER A 301 -3.92 -14.15 -6.14
C SER A 301 -5.15 -14.83 -6.73
N ALA A 302 -5.14 -15.13 -8.02
CA ALA A 302 -6.24 -15.79 -8.71
C ALA A 302 -6.45 -17.21 -8.20
N LEU A 303 -5.39 -18.01 -8.09
CA LEU A 303 -5.49 -19.37 -7.55
C LEU A 303 -6.06 -19.38 -6.13
N SER A 304 -5.58 -18.51 -5.26
CA SER A 304 -6.09 -18.43 -3.88
C SER A 304 -7.56 -18.08 -3.82
N TYR A 305 -8.04 -17.22 -4.70
CA TYR A 305 -9.46 -16.84 -4.75
C TYR A 305 -10.35 -17.97 -5.25
N TYR A 306 -9.91 -18.75 -6.24
CA TYR A 306 -10.76 -19.78 -6.86
C TYR A 306 -10.69 -21.14 -6.18
N PHE A 307 -9.62 -21.45 -5.43
CA PHE A 307 -9.41 -22.76 -4.82
C PHE A 307 -9.50 -22.78 -3.28
N LEU A 308 -9.51 -21.65 -2.61
CA LEU A 308 -9.72 -21.55 -1.15
C LEU A 308 -11.11 -21.01 -0.84
#